data_a544b9a298b3b278d0af0473ea3ad753
#
_entry.id   a544b9a298b3b278d0af0473ea3ad753
#
_cell.length_a   1.000
_cell.length_b   1.000
_cell.length_c   1.000
_cell.angle_alpha   90.00
_cell.angle_beta   90.00
_cell.angle_gamma   90.00
#
_symmetry.space_group_name_H-M   'P 1'
#
loop_
_entity.id
_entity.type
_entity.pdbx_description
1 polymer ?
#
loop_
_entity_poly.entity_id
_entity_poly.type
_entity_poly.pdbx_seq_one_letter_code
_entity_poly.pdbx_strand_id
1 'polypeptide(L)'
;MERNEISSIKIGLASPEMIRGWSYGEVTKPETINYRTLKPEIGGLFCERIFGPTKDGACMCGKYKNSHSKEIIKCEKCGVDVTTKKVRRERMGHIELASPVSHIWYFKAIPSRMALVLDISPKQLEQVLYFAENVVLDPGNTPLQTGLVLTEKQYTEYREMYGEEFRV
;
A
#
# COMPACT_ATOMS: atom_id res chain seq x y z
N MET A 1 34.57 2.78 20.65
CA MET A 1 33.48 2.52 19.71
C MET A 1 33.07 1.07 19.93
N GLU A 2 31.97 0.85 20.64
CA GLU A 2 31.41 -0.48 20.79
C GLU A 2 30.88 -0.91 19.41
N ARG A 3 31.38 -2.02 18.91
CA ARG A 3 30.80 -2.66 17.71
C ARG A 3 29.50 -3.29 18.15
N ASN A 4 28.37 -2.76 17.71
CA ASN A 4 27.09 -3.44 17.83
C ASN A 4 27.14 -4.69 16.96
N GLU A 5 27.46 -5.82 17.57
CA GLU A 5 27.41 -7.12 16.90
C GLU A 5 25.95 -7.55 16.75
N ILE A 6 25.51 -7.70 15.50
CA ILE A 6 24.18 -8.24 15.18
C ILE A 6 24.22 -9.74 15.45
N SER A 7 23.53 -10.20 16.49
CA SER A 7 23.47 -11.62 16.86
C SER A 7 22.43 -12.41 16.05
N SER A 8 21.35 -11.76 15.64
CA SER A 8 20.30 -12.41 14.85
C SER A 8 19.47 -11.40 14.05
N ILE A 9 18.87 -11.86 12.95
CA ILE A 9 17.91 -11.10 12.15
C ILE A 9 16.62 -11.92 12.07
N LYS A 10 15.48 -11.30 12.41
CA LYS A 10 14.16 -11.89 12.28
C LYS A 10 13.41 -11.25 11.12
N ILE A 11 12.93 -12.06 10.18
CA ILE A 11 12.08 -11.63 9.07
C ILE A 11 10.64 -12.04 9.38
N GLY A 12 9.72 -11.09 9.25
CA GLY A 12 8.29 -11.31 9.51
C GLY A 12 7.43 -10.35 8.69
N LEU A 13 6.13 -10.57 8.72
CA LEU A 13 5.15 -9.67 8.11
C LEU A 13 4.84 -8.53 9.07
N ALA A 14 4.72 -7.33 8.52
CA ALA A 14 4.21 -6.17 9.25
C ALA A 14 2.68 -6.10 9.11
N SER A 15 1.98 -5.86 10.21
CA SER A 15 0.55 -5.56 10.15
C SER A 15 0.30 -4.14 9.62
N PRO A 16 -0.91 -3.84 9.10
CA PRO A 16 -1.28 -2.48 8.70
C PRO A 16 -1.05 -1.44 9.81
N GLU A 17 -1.35 -1.81 11.07
CA GLU A 17 -1.16 -0.94 12.24
C GLU A 17 0.33 -0.64 12.47
N MET A 18 1.19 -1.64 12.32
CA MET A 18 2.64 -1.45 12.41
C MET A 18 3.15 -0.50 11.33
N ILE A 19 2.68 -0.67 10.08
CA ILE A 19 3.06 0.20 8.96
C ILE A 19 2.61 1.63 9.21
N ARG A 20 1.37 1.84 9.68
CA ARG A 20 0.87 3.18 10.06
C ARG A 20 1.69 3.77 11.22
N GLY A 21 2.09 2.95 12.19
CA GLY A 21 2.94 3.38 13.30
C GLY A 21 4.34 3.85 12.89
N TRP A 22 4.91 3.30 11.82
CA TRP A 22 6.20 3.72 11.26
C TRP A 22 6.07 4.91 10.31
N SER A 23 4.86 5.18 9.81
CA SER A 23 4.63 6.19 8.79
C SER A 23 4.59 7.60 9.34
N TYR A 24 5.18 8.52 8.60
CA TYR A 24 5.10 9.97 8.85
C TYR A 24 3.88 10.63 8.18
N GLY A 25 3.11 9.88 7.40
CA GLY A 25 1.87 10.32 6.79
C GLY A 25 1.46 9.52 5.56
N GLU A 26 0.22 9.71 5.16
CA GLU A 26 -0.39 9.06 4.01
C GLU A 26 -0.02 9.78 2.70
N VAL A 27 0.38 9.01 1.69
CA VAL A 27 0.56 9.47 0.32
C VAL A 27 -0.78 9.33 -0.40
N THR A 28 -1.42 10.47 -0.70
CA THR A 28 -2.76 10.51 -1.30
C THR A 28 -2.77 10.80 -2.80
N LYS A 29 -1.60 11.15 -3.36
CA LYS A 29 -1.44 11.53 -4.77
C LYS A 29 -0.33 10.75 -5.44
N PRO A 30 -0.50 10.35 -6.72
CA PRO A 30 0.53 9.63 -7.47
C PRO A 30 1.67 10.53 -7.97
N GLU A 31 1.49 11.86 -7.93
CA GLU A 31 2.48 12.81 -8.44
C GLU A 31 3.74 12.82 -7.58
N THR A 32 4.88 13.01 -8.24
CA THR A 32 6.20 13.12 -7.60
C THR A 32 6.60 14.59 -7.42
N ILE A 33 6.70 15.32 -8.50
CA ILE A 33 7.10 16.72 -8.56
C ILE A 33 6.12 17.55 -9.40
N ASN A 34 6.03 18.82 -9.08
CA ASN A 34 5.35 19.79 -9.94
C ASN A 34 6.31 20.21 -11.05
N TYR A 35 5.97 19.93 -12.31
CA TYR A 35 6.84 20.21 -13.47
C TYR A 35 7.15 21.69 -13.70
N ARG A 36 6.26 22.59 -13.24
CA ARG A 36 6.45 24.04 -13.36
C ARG A 36 7.43 24.58 -12.33
N THR A 37 7.35 24.10 -11.10
CA THR A 37 8.14 24.62 -9.96
C THR A 37 9.33 23.73 -9.61
N LEU A 38 9.40 22.52 -10.18
CA LEU A 38 10.38 21.47 -9.88
C LEU A 38 10.46 21.10 -8.38
N LYS A 39 9.39 21.38 -7.62
CA LYS A 39 9.28 21.06 -6.20
C LYS A 39 8.42 19.80 -6.00
N PRO A 40 8.68 19.02 -4.95
CA PRO A 40 7.83 17.91 -4.59
C PRO A 40 6.37 18.31 -4.42
N GLU A 41 5.44 17.52 -4.99
CA GLU A 41 4.01 17.76 -4.83
C GLU A 41 3.56 17.44 -3.41
N ILE A 42 2.67 18.25 -2.85
CA ILE A 42 2.13 18.04 -1.50
C ILE A 42 1.18 16.84 -1.54
N GLY A 43 1.39 15.88 -0.63
CA GLY A 43 0.63 14.63 -0.59
C GLY A 43 1.07 13.60 -1.63
N GLY A 44 2.07 13.92 -2.45
CA GLY A 44 2.65 13.02 -3.44
C GLY A 44 3.75 12.12 -2.90
N LEU A 45 4.31 11.31 -3.79
CA LEU A 45 5.34 10.31 -3.48
C LEU A 45 6.67 10.91 -2.96
N PHE A 46 6.92 12.20 -3.18
CA PHE A 46 8.12 12.91 -2.70
C PHE A 46 7.80 14.03 -1.70
N CYS A 47 6.61 14.05 -1.16
CA CYS A 47 6.11 15.09 -0.27
C CYS A 47 7.10 15.43 0.86
N GLU A 48 7.49 16.71 0.97
CA GLU A 48 8.41 17.15 2.03
C GLU A 48 7.76 17.12 3.43
N ARG A 49 6.43 17.17 3.50
CA ARG A 49 5.70 17.10 4.76
C ARG A 49 5.75 15.70 5.37
N ILE A 50 5.78 14.67 4.53
CA ILE A 50 5.85 13.26 4.95
C ILE A 50 7.30 12.84 5.12
N PHE A 51 8.12 13.02 4.09
CA PHE A 51 9.47 12.47 4.04
C PHE A 51 10.56 13.42 4.53
N GLY A 52 10.24 14.69 4.73
CA GLY A 52 11.20 15.69 5.15
C GLY A 52 11.69 16.61 4.01
N PRO A 53 12.52 17.60 4.34
CA PRO A 53 12.95 18.64 3.41
C PRO A 53 13.90 18.10 2.33
N THR A 54 13.90 18.73 1.14
CA THR A 54 14.85 18.40 0.07
C THR A 54 16.21 19.07 0.24
N LYS A 55 16.27 20.14 1.05
CA LYS A 55 17.50 20.88 1.39
C LYS A 55 17.62 20.99 2.88
N ASP A 56 18.87 20.92 3.39
CA ASP A 56 19.14 21.02 4.83
C ASP A 56 18.66 22.37 5.37
N GLY A 57 17.97 22.34 6.52
CA GLY A 57 17.48 23.51 7.22
C GLY A 57 16.50 24.39 6.45
N ALA A 58 15.84 23.85 5.41
CA ALA A 58 14.91 24.59 4.58
C ALA A 58 13.49 23.98 4.64
N CYS A 59 12.50 24.76 4.24
CA CYS A 59 11.14 24.28 4.04
C CYS A 59 10.62 24.64 2.64
N MET A 60 9.61 23.89 2.19
CA MET A 60 9.04 24.04 0.84
C MET A 60 8.54 25.45 0.53
N CYS A 61 7.93 26.15 1.50
CA CYS A 61 7.38 27.50 1.30
C CYS A 61 8.45 28.60 1.30
N GLY A 62 9.71 28.28 1.68
CA GLY A 62 10.81 29.23 1.72
C GLY A 62 10.84 30.15 2.94
N LYS A 63 9.95 29.94 3.95
CA LYS A 63 10.01 30.68 5.24
C LYS A 63 11.34 30.44 5.95
N TYR A 64 11.79 29.18 5.96
CA TYR A 64 13.09 28.78 6.48
C TYR A 64 14.05 28.47 5.34
N LYS A 65 15.25 29.05 5.40
CA LYS A 65 16.35 28.83 4.45
C LYS A 65 17.64 28.71 5.27
N ASN A 66 18.28 27.54 5.17
CA ASN A 66 19.56 27.27 5.88
C ASN A 66 19.48 27.48 7.41
N SER A 67 18.38 27.05 8.04
CA SER A 67 18.29 27.08 9.50
C SER A 67 19.20 26.01 10.08
N HIS A 68 20.08 26.39 11.00
CA HIS A 68 21.02 25.50 11.70
C HIS A 68 20.54 25.15 13.13
N SER A 69 19.22 25.20 13.37
CA SER A 69 18.69 24.78 14.66
C SER A 69 19.01 23.32 14.94
N LYS A 70 19.43 23.01 16.17
CA LYS A 70 19.63 21.63 16.65
C LYS A 70 18.29 20.91 16.87
N GLU A 71 17.23 21.66 17.09
CA GLU A 71 15.88 21.14 17.30
C GLU A 71 15.11 21.11 15.98
N ILE A 72 14.29 20.08 15.79
CA ILE A 72 13.41 19.96 14.64
C ILE A 72 12.27 20.97 14.81
N ILE A 73 12.21 21.97 13.93
CA ILE A 73 11.18 23.01 13.93
C ILE A 73 10.17 22.65 12.84
N LYS A 74 8.90 22.50 13.17
CA LYS A 74 7.84 22.33 12.19
C LYS A 74 7.43 23.69 11.63
N CYS A 75 7.51 23.86 10.32
CA CYS A 75 7.11 25.10 9.66
C CYS A 75 5.58 25.31 9.78
N GLU A 76 5.16 26.38 10.45
CA GLU A 76 3.74 26.72 10.65
C GLU A 76 2.98 26.92 9.33
N LYS A 77 3.65 27.41 8.28
CA LYS A 77 3.02 27.72 7.00
C LYS A 77 2.82 26.48 6.12
N CYS A 78 3.82 25.62 5.99
CA CYS A 78 3.77 24.47 5.07
C CYS A 78 3.80 23.11 5.76
N GLY A 79 3.98 23.05 7.08
CA GLY A 79 3.98 21.82 7.85
C GLY A 79 5.20 20.92 7.66
N VAL A 80 6.23 21.40 6.96
CA VAL A 80 7.48 20.65 6.73
C VAL A 80 8.38 20.78 7.95
N ASP A 81 8.97 19.68 8.39
CA ASP A 81 9.98 19.68 9.46
C ASP A 81 11.29 20.24 8.92
N VAL A 82 11.76 21.32 9.55
CA VAL A 82 13.04 21.97 9.20
C VAL A 82 14.16 21.19 9.86
N THR A 83 14.79 20.31 9.10
CA THR A 83 15.85 19.41 9.54
C THR A 83 16.80 19.08 8.38
N THR A 84 17.65 18.09 8.55
CA THR A 84 18.56 17.65 7.48
C THR A 84 17.82 16.80 6.43
N LYS A 85 18.23 16.90 5.17
CA LYS A 85 17.67 16.07 4.07
C LYS A 85 17.91 14.55 4.26
N LYS A 86 18.83 14.15 5.16
CA LYS A 86 19.11 12.74 5.45
C LYS A 86 17.90 11.97 5.94
N VAL A 87 16.98 12.65 6.66
CA VAL A 87 15.75 12.03 7.17
C VAL A 87 14.89 11.43 6.07
N ARG A 88 15.00 11.90 4.82
CA ARG A 88 14.27 11.36 3.67
C ARG A 88 14.64 9.90 3.33
N ARG A 89 15.80 9.43 3.78
CA ARG A 89 16.24 8.03 3.62
C ARG A 89 15.74 7.12 4.73
N GLU A 90 15.25 7.69 5.82
CA GLU A 90 14.85 6.98 7.04
C GLU A 90 13.34 6.98 7.21
N ARG A 91 12.66 8.07 6.82
CA ARG A 91 11.23 8.23 7.00
C ARG A 91 10.43 7.39 6.01
N MET A 92 9.42 6.72 6.53
CA MET A 92 8.43 5.96 5.77
C MET A 92 7.14 6.75 5.66
N GLY A 93 6.45 6.61 4.55
CA GLY A 93 5.05 6.97 4.36
C GLY A 93 4.24 5.70 4.08
N HIS A 94 2.94 5.82 4.00
CA HIS A 94 2.07 4.71 3.63
C HIS A 94 1.03 5.14 2.59
N ILE A 95 0.46 4.17 1.92
CA ILE A 95 -0.66 4.33 0.99
C ILE A 95 -1.79 3.45 1.53
N GLU A 96 -2.95 4.05 1.78
CA GLU A 96 -4.15 3.27 2.09
C GLU A 96 -4.70 2.68 0.80
N LEU A 97 -4.91 1.37 0.81
CA LEU A 97 -5.46 0.67 -0.34
C LEU A 97 -6.99 0.75 -0.32
N ALA A 98 -7.60 0.91 -1.49
CA ALA A 98 -9.07 0.97 -1.63
C ALA A 98 -9.74 -0.35 -1.22
N SER A 99 -9.04 -1.48 -1.39
CA SER A 99 -9.48 -2.81 -0.96
C SER A 99 -8.29 -3.64 -0.48
N PRO A 100 -8.51 -4.66 0.36
CA PRO A 100 -7.45 -5.57 0.78
C PRO A 100 -6.77 -6.24 -0.41
N VAL A 101 -5.46 -6.44 -0.32
CA VAL A 101 -4.65 -7.14 -1.33
C VAL A 101 -3.96 -8.33 -0.67
N SER A 102 -4.02 -9.48 -1.35
CA SER A 102 -3.37 -10.70 -0.87
C SER A 102 -1.86 -10.59 -0.92
N HIS A 103 -1.19 -11.01 0.16
CA HIS A 103 0.26 -11.05 0.22
C HIS A 103 0.81 -12.15 -0.69
N ILE A 104 1.81 -11.82 -1.49
CA ILE A 104 2.42 -12.71 -2.49
C ILE A 104 2.95 -14.03 -1.91
N TRP A 105 3.40 -14.05 -0.66
CA TRP A 105 3.89 -15.26 0.01
C TRP A 105 2.84 -16.35 0.15
N TYR A 106 1.56 -16.00 0.19
CA TYR A 106 0.47 -16.95 0.39
C TYR A 106 -0.09 -17.51 -0.91
N PHE A 107 -0.01 -16.76 -2.01
CA PHE A 107 -0.58 -17.23 -3.27
C PHE A 107 0.45 -17.58 -4.36
N LYS A 108 1.61 -16.90 -4.44
CA LYS A 108 2.68 -17.18 -5.44
C LYS A 108 3.70 -18.22 -4.98
N ALA A 109 3.67 -18.65 -3.71
CA ALA A 109 4.55 -19.72 -3.25
C ALA A 109 4.20 -21.04 -3.94
N ILE A 110 5.18 -21.93 -4.07
CA ILE A 110 5.00 -23.29 -4.61
C ILE A 110 5.27 -24.29 -3.47
N PRO A 111 4.25 -25.04 -3.00
CA PRO A 111 2.82 -24.95 -3.37
C PRO A 111 2.12 -23.69 -2.83
N SER A 112 1.11 -23.20 -3.54
CA SER A 112 0.31 -22.05 -3.09
C SER A 112 -0.53 -22.44 -1.87
N ARG A 113 -0.27 -21.80 -0.73
CA ARG A 113 -1.00 -22.09 0.52
C ARG A 113 -2.49 -21.71 0.41
N MET A 114 -2.80 -20.57 -0.20
CA MET A 114 -4.17 -20.13 -0.41
C MET A 114 -4.94 -21.07 -1.35
N ALA A 115 -4.33 -21.47 -2.47
CA ALA A 115 -4.96 -22.38 -3.42
C ALA A 115 -5.31 -23.73 -2.78
N LEU A 116 -4.42 -24.26 -1.94
CA LEU A 116 -4.65 -25.51 -1.20
C LEU A 116 -5.80 -25.41 -0.18
N VAL A 117 -5.86 -24.31 0.56
CA VAL A 117 -6.92 -24.11 1.57
C VAL A 117 -8.28 -23.87 0.93
N LEU A 118 -8.32 -23.19 -0.20
CA LEU A 118 -9.56 -22.87 -0.94
C LEU A 118 -9.99 -23.97 -1.92
N ASP A 119 -9.17 -25.01 -2.09
CA ASP A 119 -9.37 -26.10 -3.04
C ASP A 119 -9.63 -25.61 -4.48
N ILE A 120 -8.90 -24.59 -4.90
CA ILE A 120 -8.91 -24.05 -6.27
C ILE A 120 -7.54 -24.11 -6.90
N SER A 121 -7.47 -24.20 -8.22
CA SER A 121 -6.20 -24.25 -8.91
C SER A 121 -5.43 -22.91 -8.74
N PRO A 122 -4.08 -22.92 -8.66
CA PRO A 122 -3.29 -21.69 -8.54
C PRO A 122 -3.56 -20.68 -9.68
N LYS A 123 -3.86 -21.18 -10.87
CA LYS A 123 -4.21 -20.35 -12.03
C LYS A 123 -5.53 -19.61 -11.82
N GLN A 124 -6.57 -20.33 -11.37
CA GLN A 124 -7.87 -19.74 -11.08
C GLN A 124 -7.78 -18.75 -9.92
N LEU A 125 -7.02 -19.09 -8.85
CA LEU A 125 -6.78 -18.19 -7.75
C LEU A 125 -6.13 -16.89 -8.24
N GLU A 126 -5.14 -16.97 -9.12
CA GLU A 126 -4.50 -15.79 -9.70
C GLU A 126 -5.49 -14.93 -10.48
N GLN A 127 -6.36 -15.53 -11.30
CA GLN A 127 -7.38 -14.82 -12.07
C GLN A 127 -8.38 -14.09 -11.17
N VAL A 128 -8.81 -14.73 -10.08
CA VAL A 128 -9.71 -14.11 -9.09
C VAL A 128 -8.99 -12.95 -8.35
N LEU A 129 -7.76 -13.14 -7.90
CA LEU A 129 -7.01 -12.10 -7.18
C LEU A 129 -6.66 -10.88 -8.05
N TYR A 130 -6.56 -11.06 -9.36
CA TYR A 130 -6.35 -9.97 -10.33
C TYR A 130 -7.65 -9.44 -10.94
N PHE A 131 -8.81 -9.83 -10.39
CA PHE A 131 -10.15 -9.38 -10.82
C PHE A 131 -10.47 -9.72 -12.31
N ALA A 132 -9.89 -10.80 -12.82
CA ALA A 132 -10.18 -11.31 -14.16
C ALA A 132 -11.35 -12.32 -14.19
N GLU A 133 -11.60 -12.97 -13.06
CA GLU A 133 -12.69 -13.94 -12.87
C GLU A 133 -13.33 -13.74 -11.49
N ASN A 134 -14.55 -14.24 -11.36
CA ASN A 134 -15.34 -14.16 -10.15
C ASN A 134 -15.42 -15.54 -9.46
N VAL A 135 -15.42 -15.58 -8.14
CA VAL A 135 -15.59 -16.83 -7.37
C VAL A 135 -16.91 -16.81 -6.61
N VAL A 136 -17.67 -17.88 -6.70
CA VAL A 136 -18.96 -18.02 -5.99
C VAL A 136 -18.68 -18.17 -4.50
N LEU A 137 -19.13 -17.19 -3.70
CA LEU A 137 -19.04 -17.21 -2.25
C LEU A 137 -20.25 -17.89 -1.62
N ASP A 138 -21.43 -17.57 -2.12
CA ASP A 138 -22.71 -18.13 -1.67
C ASP A 138 -23.57 -18.45 -2.89
N PRO A 139 -23.85 -19.73 -3.15
CA PRO A 139 -24.65 -20.14 -4.30
C PRO A 139 -26.17 -19.86 -4.14
N GLY A 140 -26.66 -19.57 -2.92
CA GLY A 140 -28.08 -19.39 -2.66
C GLY A 140 -28.92 -20.59 -3.12
N ASN A 141 -30.04 -20.32 -3.81
CA ASN A 141 -30.94 -21.36 -4.39
C ASN A 141 -30.60 -21.71 -5.84
N THR A 142 -29.37 -21.44 -6.29
CA THR A 142 -28.92 -21.73 -7.65
C THR A 142 -28.21 -23.09 -7.73
N PRO A 143 -28.02 -23.68 -8.92
CA PRO A 143 -27.27 -24.92 -9.11
C PRO A 143 -25.74 -24.73 -9.00
N LEU A 144 -25.29 -23.52 -8.67
CA LEU A 144 -23.88 -23.22 -8.50
C LEU A 144 -23.31 -23.86 -7.24
N GLN A 145 -22.00 -23.95 -7.14
CA GLN A 145 -21.31 -24.46 -5.97
C GLN A 145 -20.38 -23.37 -5.39
N THR A 146 -20.26 -23.33 -4.09
CA THR A 146 -19.28 -22.46 -3.43
C THR A 146 -17.87 -22.78 -3.90
N GLY A 147 -17.07 -21.75 -4.20
CA GLY A 147 -15.72 -21.91 -4.73
C GLY A 147 -15.65 -22.09 -6.26
N LEU A 148 -16.79 -22.19 -6.96
CA LEU A 148 -16.79 -22.23 -8.43
C LEU A 148 -16.28 -20.90 -8.98
N VAL A 149 -15.30 -20.97 -9.88
CA VAL A 149 -14.74 -19.79 -10.55
C VAL A 149 -15.46 -19.59 -11.87
N LEU A 150 -16.02 -18.39 -12.05
CA LEU A 150 -16.79 -17.98 -13.21
C LEU A 150 -16.03 -16.93 -14.02
N THR A 151 -15.99 -17.12 -15.32
CA THR A 151 -15.58 -16.06 -16.25
C THR A 151 -16.61 -14.93 -16.24
N GLU A 152 -16.22 -13.72 -16.65
CA GLU A 152 -17.13 -12.57 -16.70
C GLU A 152 -18.39 -12.86 -17.54
N LYS A 153 -18.24 -13.59 -18.65
CA LYS A 153 -19.37 -14.01 -19.49
C LYS A 153 -20.33 -14.92 -18.73
N GLN A 154 -19.81 -15.96 -18.07
CA GLN A 154 -20.63 -16.87 -17.26
C GLN A 154 -21.31 -16.15 -16.11
N TYR A 155 -20.57 -15.23 -15.43
CA TYR A 155 -21.14 -14.42 -14.37
C TYR A 155 -22.34 -13.60 -14.87
N THR A 156 -22.22 -12.94 -16.01
CA THR A 156 -23.32 -12.18 -16.63
C THR A 156 -24.50 -13.07 -16.98
N GLU A 157 -24.26 -14.23 -17.60
CA GLU A 157 -25.30 -15.20 -17.93
C GLU A 157 -26.06 -15.72 -16.71
N TYR A 158 -25.34 -16.08 -15.64
CA TYR A 158 -25.96 -16.51 -14.37
C TYR A 158 -26.68 -15.37 -13.66
N ARG A 159 -26.17 -14.15 -13.74
CA ARG A 159 -26.81 -12.97 -13.19
C ARG A 159 -28.14 -12.63 -13.88
N GLU A 160 -28.22 -12.82 -15.21
CA GLU A 160 -29.44 -12.67 -15.95
C GLU A 160 -30.49 -13.77 -15.63
N MET A 161 -30.03 -15.01 -15.38
CA MET A 161 -30.92 -16.14 -15.05
C MET A 161 -31.42 -16.12 -13.61
N TYR A 162 -30.57 -15.80 -12.66
CA TYR A 162 -30.86 -15.97 -11.23
C TYR A 162 -30.85 -14.66 -10.42
N GLY A 163 -30.58 -13.52 -11.06
CA GLY A 163 -30.61 -12.22 -10.40
C GLY A 163 -29.58 -12.12 -9.28
N GLU A 164 -30.06 -11.75 -8.09
CA GLU A 164 -29.22 -11.58 -6.87
C GLU A 164 -29.25 -12.78 -5.91
N GLU A 165 -29.73 -13.94 -6.36
CA GLU A 165 -29.86 -15.13 -5.51
C GLU A 165 -28.50 -15.73 -5.11
N PHE A 166 -27.41 -15.39 -5.79
CA PHE A 166 -26.05 -15.83 -5.45
C PHE A 166 -25.09 -14.64 -5.30
N ARG A 167 -24.00 -14.85 -4.57
CA ARG A 167 -22.94 -13.85 -4.37
C ARG A 167 -21.58 -14.36 -4.84
N VAL A 168 -20.82 -13.48 -5.46
CA VAL A 168 -19.41 -13.67 -5.84
C VAL A 168 -18.49 -12.75 -5.07
#